data_e148eabeea772a7a329109269826d4c1
#
_entry.id   e148eabeea772a7a329109269826d4c1
#
_cell.length_a   1.000
_cell.length_b   1.000
_cell.length_c   1.000
_cell.angle_alpha   90.00
_cell.angle_beta   90.00
_cell.angle_gamma   90.00
#
_symmetry.space_group_name_H-M   'P 1'
#
loop_
_entity.id
_entity.type
_entity.pdbx_description
1 polymer ?
#
loop_
_entity_poly.entity_id
_entity_poly.type
_entity_poly.pdbx_seq_one_letter_code
_entity_poly.pdbx_strand_id
1 'polypeptide(L)'
;ENVTERGGHQLFFLDIEIKNEDKKGLEIALEIREKDPHAVIVFVTTHSEFMPITFQYQVSALDFIDKELPEELFKKRMESAIAYVYNHQNKTMFEDSFVFMGAKAQIQVPFAELLYIETSPIPHKLILYSIRERLEFYGQLSDIIEQEPRLFQCHRSFVVNPYNISSIDKKERIAYLKNGSSCIVSRLKIRSLIALIERLHVKES
;
A
#
# COMPACT_ATOMS: atom_id res chain seq x y z
N GLU A 1 3.45 13.61 -20.57
CA GLU A 1 2.36 14.00 -19.67
C GLU A 1 1.39 12.83 -19.53
N ASN A 2 1.85 11.79 -18.90
CA ASN A 2 1.04 10.63 -18.58
C ASN A 2 1.04 10.47 -17.06
N VAL A 3 0.05 11.04 -16.40
CA VAL A 3 -0.33 10.66 -15.05
C VAL A 3 -1.03 9.30 -15.20
N THR A 4 -0.27 8.22 -15.11
CA THR A 4 -0.85 6.88 -15.06
C THR A 4 -1.39 6.65 -13.65
N GLU A 5 -2.67 6.33 -13.53
CA GLU A 5 -3.32 5.82 -12.33
C GLU A 5 -2.63 4.52 -11.87
N ARG A 6 -1.53 4.66 -11.13
CA ARG A 6 -0.92 3.57 -10.37
C ARG A 6 -0.87 4.02 -8.92
N GLY A 7 -1.57 3.30 -8.06
CA GLY A 7 -1.68 3.56 -6.63
C GLY A 7 -0.31 3.61 -5.92
N GLY A 8 0.33 4.75 -5.97
CA GLY A 8 1.57 5.08 -5.27
C GLY A 8 1.72 6.58 -5.25
N HIS A 9 2.18 7.16 -4.13
CA HIS A 9 2.47 8.59 -4.05
C HIS A 9 3.52 8.98 -5.10
N GLN A 10 3.14 9.80 -6.06
CA GLN A 10 4.08 10.35 -7.04
C GLN A 10 4.87 11.49 -6.38
N LEU A 11 6.18 11.52 -6.62
CA LEU A 11 7.06 12.59 -6.17
C LEU A 11 7.36 13.53 -7.33
N PHE A 12 7.08 14.79 -7.12
CA PHE A 12 7.33 15.86 -8.09
C PHE A 12 8.37 16.83 -7.53
N PHE A 13 9.44 17.05 -8.31
CA PHE A 13 10.38 18.13 -8.09
C PHE A 13 10.04 19.24 -9.09
N LEU A 14 9.65 20.40 -8.58
CA LEU A 14 9.18 21.51 -9.39
C LEU A 14 10.09 22.74 -9.19
N ASP A 15 10.46 23.38 -10.28
CA ASP A 15 10.98 24.74 -10.23
C ASP A 15 9.82 25.74 -10.20
N ILE A 16 9.96 26.80 -9.43
CA ILE A 16 8.92 27.84 -9.35
C ILE A 16 8.92 28.69 -10.63
N GLU A 17 10.10 29.08 -11.10
CA GLU A 17 10.26 29.80 -12.35
C GLU A 17 10.53 28.82 -13.50
N ILE A 18 9.70 28.86 -14.54
CA ILE A 18 9.87 28.05 -15.75
C ILE A 18 9.89 28.98 -16.97
N LYS A 19 11.04 29.02 -17.66
CA LYS A 19 11.22 29.78 -18.91
C LYS A 19 10.82 31.25 -18.83
N ASN A 20 11.25 31.95 -17.78
CA ASN A 20 10.93 33.35 -17.50
C ASN A 20 9.43 33.62 -17.26
N GLU A 21 8.65 32.62 -16.91
CA GLU A 21 7.30 32.78 -16.39
C GLU A 21 7.31 32.66 -14.87
N ASP A 22 7.14 33.80 -14.18
CA ASP A 22 7.04 33.86 -12.73
C ASP A 22 5.90 32.96 -12.23
N LYS A 23 6.17 32.19 -11.17
CA LYS A 23 5.17 31.36 -10.47
C LYS A 23 4.56 30.22 -11.28
N LYS A 24 5.04 29.91 -12.48
CA LYS A 24 4.49 28.79 -13.29
C LYS A 24 4.55 27.45 -12.56
N GLY A 25 5.61 27.19 -11.78
CA GLY A 25 5.73 25.99 -10.98
C GLY A 25 4.67 25.87 -9.87
N LEU A 26 4.18 26.99 -9.33
CA LEU A 26 3.09 27.01 -8.35
C LEU A 26 1.74 26.64 -9.01
N GLU A 27 1.48 27.11 -10.21
CA GLU A 27 0.28 26.75 -10.97
C GLU A 27 0.28 25.25 -11.31
N ILE A 28 1.42 24.72 -11.76
CA ILE A 28 1.59 23.27 -12.01
C ILE A 28 1.38 22.47 -10.72
N ALA A 29 1.89 22.95 -9.58
CA ALA A 29 1.70 22.29 -8.29
C ALA A 29 0.21 22.23 -7.90
N LEU A 30 -0.57 23.28 -8.17
CA LEU A 30 -2.02 23.28 -7.96
C LEU A 30 -2.71 22.24 -8.85
N GLU A 31 -2.40 22.23 -10.15
CA GLU A 31 -2.97 21.23 -11.07
C GLU A 31 -2.64 19.80 -10.66
N ILE A 32 -1.42 19.54 -10.18
CA ILE A 32 -1.02 18.25 -9.64
C ILE A 32 -1.88 17.91 -8.41
N ARG A 33 -2.04 18.86 -7.48
CA ARG A 33 -2.80 18.66 -6.24
C ARG A 33 -4.28 18.39 -6.49
N GLU A 34 -4.87 19.04 -7.51
CA GLU A 34 -6.26 18.80 -7.92
C GLU A 34 -6.46 17.39 -8.50
N LYS A 35 -5.47 16.88 -9.25
CA LYS A 35 -5.52 15.55 -9.87
C LYS A 35 -5.11 14.43 -8.92
N ASP A 36 -4.14 14.68 -8.06
CA ASP A 36 -3.63 13.75 -7.05
C ASP A 36 -3.48 14.45 -5.69
N PRO A 37 -4.49 14.32 -4.81
CA PRO A 37 -4.45 14.87 -3.45
C PRO A 37 -3.28 14.34 -2.61
N HIS A 38 -2.72 13.19 -2.96
CA HIS A 38 -1.65 12.51 -2.21
C HIS A 38 -0.25 12.71 -2.84
N ALA A 39 -0.14 13.42 -3.96
CA ALA A 39 1.14 13.72 -4.57
C ALA A 39 2.10 14.39 -3.58
N VAL A 40 3.36 13.98 -3.59
CA VAL A 40 4.41 14.62 -2.81
C VAL A 40 5.10 15.67 -3.69
N ILE A 41 5.05 16.92 -3.29
CA ILE A 41 5.59 18.05 -4.05
C ILE A 41 6.78 18.62 -3.28
N VAL A 42 7.90 18.80 -3.99
CA VAL A 42 9.12 19.48 -3.50
C VAL A 42 9.46 20.57 -4.49
N PHE A 43 9.58 21.80 -4.01
CA PHE A 43 10.10 22.88 -4.84
C PHE A 43 11.63 22.90 -4.83
N VAL A 44 12.24 23.02 -6.01
CA VAL A 44 13.68 23.12 -6.20
C VAL A 44 13.93 24.36 -7.05
N THR A 45 14.37 25.45 -6.43
CA THR A 45 14.43 26.76 -7.10
C THR A 45 15.59 27.60 -6.59
N THR A 46 16.01 28.60 -7.36
CA THR A 46 16.90 29.69 -6.93
C THR A 46 16.15 30.84 -6.26
N HIS A 47 14.82 30.81 -6.28
CA HIS A 47 13.93 31.87 -5.82
C HIS A 47 13.35 31.57 -4.44
N SER A 48 14.20 31.60 -3.41
CA SER A 48 13.81 31.31 -2.01
C SER A 48 12.79 32.32 -1.45
N GLU A 49 12.69 33.51 -2.03
CA GLU A 49 11.72 34.55 -1.68
C GLU A 49 10.27 34.13 -1.91
N PHE A 50 10.01 33.14 -2.77
CA PHE A 50 8.67 32.62 -3.03
C PHE A 50 8.20 31.58 -2.03
N MET A 51 9.04 31.15 -1.09
CA MET A 51 8.65 30.17 -0.06
C MET A 51 7.37 30.57 0.70
N PRO A 52 7.17 31.81 1.19
CA PRO A 52 5.94 32.20 1.85
C PRO A 52 4.70 32.13 0.98
N ILE A 53 4.85 32.30 -0.31
CA ILE A 53 3.76 32.28 -1.27
C ILE A 53 3.21 30.86 -1.48
N THR A 54 4.04 29.82 -1.35
CA THR A 54 3.60 28.42 -1.47
C THR A 54 2.50 28.06 -0.47
N PHE A 55 2.51 28.68 0.71
CA PHE A 55 1.45 28.51 1.72
C PHE A 55 0.13 29.14 1.27
N GLN A 56 0.15 30.26 0.55
CA GLN A 56 -1.06 30.88 0.03
C GLN A 56 -1.74 30.03 -1.06
N TYR A 57 -0.94 29.30 -1.83
CA TYR A 57 -1.45 28.38 -2.87
C TYR A 57 -1.95 27.05 -2.32
N GLN A 58 -1.79 26.78 -1.02
CA GLN A 58 -2.28 25.56 -0.33
C GLN A 58 -1.85 24.25 -1.01
N VAL A 59 -0.69 24.23 -1.69
CA VAL A 59 -0.21 23.05 -2.41
C VAL A 59 0.36 21.98 -1.50
N SER A 60 0.53 22.28 -0.19
CA SER A 60 1.08 21.35 0.81
C SER A 60 2.39 20.70 0.35
N ALA A 61 3.38 21.52 -0.01
CA ALA A 61 4.69 21.02 -0.39
C ALA A 61 5.40 20.36 0.80
N LEU A 62 6.08 19.23 0.54
CA LEU A 62 6.88 18.53 1.54
C LEU A 62 8.13 19.34 1.93
N ASP A 63 8.78 19.92 0.92
CA ASP A 63 10.04 20.63 1.12
C ASP A 63 10.23 21.73 0.05
N PHE A 64 11.14 22.65 0.36
CA PHE A 64 11.55 23.75 -0.50
C PHE A 64 13.09 23.80 -0.51
N ILE A 65 13.71 23.34 -1.59
CA ILE A 65 15.16 23.18 -1.70
C ILE A 65 15.71 24.30 -2.57
N ASP A 66 16.62 25.10 -1.98
CA ASP A 66 17.34 26.12 -2.71
C ASP A 66 18.43 25.47 -3.57
N LYS A 67 18.51 25.84 -4.85
CA LYS A 67 19.54 25.35 -5.78
C LYS A 67 20.93 25.89 -5.47
N GLU A 68 21.03 26.99 -4.70
CA GLU A 68 22.29 27.59 -4.29
C GLU A 68 22.91 26.95 -3.04
N LEU A 69 22.26 25.94 -2.46
CA LEU A 69 22.81 25.18 -1.35
C LEU A 69 24.15 24.51 -1.72
N PRO A 70 25.07 24.34 -0.77
CA PRO A 70 26.24 23.48 -0.97
C PRO A 70 25.82 22.09 -1.45
N GLU A 71 26.56 21.52 -2.40
CA GLU A 71 26.24 20.27 -3.10
C GLU A 71 25.84 19.13 -2.15
N GLU A 72 26.63 18.94 -1.08
CA GLU A 72 26.37 17.91 -0.06
C GLU A 72 25.01 18.11 0.64
N LEU A 73 24.64 19.36 0.94
CA LEU A 73 23.38 19.67 1.61
C LEU A 73 22.20 19.54 0.63
N PHE A 74 22.37 19.99 -0.60
CA PHE A 74 21.39 19.82 -1.68
C PHE A 74 21.09 18.34 -1.88
N LYS A 75 22.12 17.50 -2.07
CA LYS A 75 22.02 16.07 -2.23
C LYS A 75 21.29 15.41 -1.05
N LYS A 76 21.67 15.75 0.18
CA LYS A 76 21.03 15.23 1.40
C LYS A 76 19.54 15.56 1.46
N ARG A 77 19.13 16.77 1.06
CA ARG A 77 17.70 17.15 1.04
C ARG A 77 16.91 16.39 -0.04
N MET A 78 17.50 16.23 -1.23
CA MET A 78 16.92 15.43 -2.30
C MET A 78 16.73 13.97 -1.87
N GLU A 79 17.76 13.36 -1.29
CA GLU A 79 17.71 12.00 -0.75
C GLU A 79 16.64 11.86 0.35
N SER A 80 16.52 12.87 1.22
CA SER A 80 15.49 12.89 2.27
C SER A 80 14.07 12.91 1.70
N ALA A 81 13.82 13.68 0.65
CA ALA A 81 12.53 13.73 -0.02
C ALA A 81 12.19 12.38 -0.69
N ILE A 82 13.16 11.75 -1.36
CA ILE A 82 13.00 10.42 -1.96
C ILE A 82 12.75 9.36 -0.88
N ALA A 83 13.54 9.38 0.20
CA ALA A 83 13.36 8.47 1.34
C ALA A 83 11.99 8.66 2.02
N TYR A 84 11.52 9.91 2.12
CA TYR A 84 10.18 10.21 2.62
C TYR A 84 9.12 9.50 1.80
N VAL A 85 9.15 9.62 0.46
CA VAL A 85 8.18 8.95 -0.41
C VAL A 85 8.30 7.44 -0.31
N TYR A 86 9.52 6.89 -0.36
CA TYR A 86 9.75 5.46 -0.21
C TYR A 86 9.20 4.90 1.11
N ASN A 87 9.41 5.62 2.21
CA ASN A 87 8.91 5.23 3.53
C ASN A 87 7.40 5.45 3.67
N HIS A 88 6.82 6.38 2.89
CA HIS A 88 5.39 6.68 2.91
C HIS A 88 4.62 5.90 1.85
N GLN A 89 5.22 5.49 0.75
CA GLN A 89 4.68 4.43 -0.13
C GLN A 89 4.49 3.13 0.66
N ASN A 90 5.39 2.86 1.60
CA ASN A 90 5.18 1.78 2.57
C ASN A 90 4.07 2.12 3.60
N LYS A 91 3.70 3.39 3.81
CA LYS A 91 2.56 3.80 4.67
C LYS A 91 1.22 3.72 3.95
N THR A 92 1.15 3.88 2.64
CA THR A 92 -0.06 3.53 1.85
C THR A 92 -0.30 2.02 1.84
N MET A 93 0.75 1.20 2.03
CA MET A 93 0.58 -0.20 2.41
C MET A 93 -0.08 -0.35 3.79
N PHE A 94 0.02 0.67 4.68
CA PHE A 94 -0.69 0.69 5.97
C PHE A 94 -2.14 1.22 5.85
N GLU A 95 -2.48 2.01 4.83
CA GLU A 95 -3.86 2.41 4.56
C GLU A 95 -4.69 1.23 4.03
N ASP A 96 -4.09 0.29 3.29
CA ASP A 96 -4.69 -0.99 2.96
C ASP A 96 -4.17 -2.09 3.91
N SER A 97 -4.55 -1.98 5.17
CA SER A 97 -4.20 -2.96 6.19
C SER A 97 -5.38 -3.86 6.49
N PHE A 98 -5.09 -5.14 6.68
CA PHE A 98 -5.97 -6.01 7.44
C PHE A 98 -5.93 -5.57 8.90
N VAL A 99 -7.07 -5.18 9.44
CA VAL A 99 -7.23 -4.81 10.84
C VAL A 99 -8.25 -5.75 11.46
N PHE A 100 -7.84 -6.50 12.47
CA PHE A 100 -8.75 -7.32 13.26
C PHE A 100 -8.92 -6.74 14.66
N MET A 101 -10.15 -6.46 15.03
CA MET A 101 -10.53 -5.94 16.34
C MET A 101 -11.24 -7.06 17.11
N GLY A 102 -10.49 -7.77 17.93
CA GLY A 102 -11.01 -8.80 18.84
C GLY A 102 -11.13 -8.30 20.27
N ALA A 103 -11.84 -9.04 21.13
CA ALA A 103 -12.05 -8.68 22.54
C ALA A 103 -10.74 -8.56 23.35
N LYS A 104 -9.67 -9.23 22.94
CA LYS A 104 -8.38 -9.30 23.64
C LYS A 104 -7.17 -8.98 22.78
N ALA A 105 -7.38 -8.67 21.49
CA ALA A 105 -6.29 -8.40 20.55
C ALA A 105 -6.72 -7.41 19.50
N GLN A 106 -5.84 -6.49 19.19
CA GLN A 106 -5.90 -5.66 18.00
C GLN A 106 -4.70 -6.04 17.14
N ILE A 107 -4.94 -6.43 15.89
CA ILE A 107 -3.92 -6.82 14.93
C ILE A 107 -4.04 -5.92 13.72
N GLN A 108 -2.91 -5.44 13.25
CA GLN A 108 -2.81 -4.70 12.01
C GLN A 108 -1.63 -5.23 11.21
N VAL A 109 -1.89 -5.68 9.98
CA VAL A 109 -0.89 -6.21 9.05
C VAL A 109 -1.19 -5.63 7.67
N PRO A 110 -0.19 -5.19 6.89
CA PRO A 110 -0.41 -4.77 5.50
C PRO A 110 -1.15 -5.87 4.73
N PHE A 111 -2.27 -5.54 4.08
CA PHE A 111 -3.10 -6.54 3.41
C PHE A 111 -2.33 -7.29 2.32
N ALA A 112 -1.43 -6.59 1.61
CA ALA A 112 -0.57 -7.19 0.61
C ALA A 112 0.42 -8.24 1.17
N GLU A 113 0.75 -8.16 2.46
CA GLU A 113 1.65 -9.09 3.13
C GLU A 113 0.91 -10.26 3.80
N LEU A 114 -0.39 -10.12 4.06
CA LEU A 114 -1.20 -11.19 4.65
C LEU A 114 -1.32 -12.37 3.68
N LEU A 115 -0.92 -13.55 4.11
CA LEU A 115 -0.97 -14.77 3.32
C LEU A 115 -2.23 -15.59 3.62
N TYR A 116 -2.34 -16.07 4.85
CA TYR A 116 -3.49 -16.83 5.31
C TYR A 116 -3.61 -16.80 6.84
N ILE A 117 -4.77 -17.21 7.32
CA ILE A 117 -5.08 -17.38 8.73
C ILE A 117 -5.58 -18.80 8.94
N GLU A 118 -5.08 -19.50 9.94
CA GLU A 118 -5.53 -20.85 10.29
C GLU A 118 -5.99 -20.97 11.76
N THR A 119 -6.79 -21.98 12.03
CA THR A 119 -7.13 -22.35 13.40
C THR A 119 -5.96 -23.01 14.10
N SER A 120 -5.66 -22.60 15.32
CA SER A 120 -4.70 -23.24 16.20
C SER A 120 -5.30 -24.52 16.83
N PRO A 121 -4.48 -25.48 17.29
CA PRO A 121 -4.93 -26.56 18.17
C PRO A 121 -5.54 -26.07 19.50
N ILE A 122 -5.22 -24.84 19.91
CA ILE A 122 -5.80 -24.23 21.12
C ILE A 122 -7.17 -23.63 20.75
N PRO A 123 -8.25 -23.97 21.50
CA PRO A 123 -9.58 -23.43 21.23
C PRO A 123 -9.63 -21.91 21.17
N HIS A 124 -10.37 -21.38 20.20
CA HIS A 124 -10.54 -19.95 19.97
C HIS A 124 -9.26 -19.17 19.65
N LYS A 125 -8.16 -19.86 19.36
CA LYS A 125 -6.90 -19.24 18.96
C LYS A 125 -6.67 -19.41 17.46
N LEU A 126 -6.29 -18.34 16.80
CA LEU A 126 -5.97 -18.27 15.38
C LEU A 126 -4.47 -17.98 15.21
N ILE A 127 -3.95 -18.38 14.07
CA ILE A 127 -2.57 -18.10 13.66
C ILE A 127 -2.63 -17.38 12.31
N LEU A 128 -2.14 -16.17 12.27
CA LEU A 128 -1.97 -15.38 11.06
C LEU A 128 -0.55 -15.56 10.55
N TYR A 129 -0.42 -15.80 9.26
CA TYR A 129 0.84 -15.85 8.55
C TYR A 129 0.90 -14.68 7.55
N SER A 130 1.91 -13.87 7.69
CA SER A 130 2.27 -12.83 6.72
C SER A 130 3.61 -13.17 6.05
N ILE A 131 4.04 -12.31 5.13
CA ILE A 131 5.37 -12.45 4.49
C ILE A 131 6.49 -12.32 5.53
N ARG A 132 6.29 -11.48 6.57
CA ARG A 132 7.34 -11.11 7.54
C ARG A 132 7.21 -11.81 8.88
N GLU A 133 6.01 -12.16 9.30
CA GLU A 133 5.77 -12.59 10.67
C GLU A 133 4.64 -13.62 10.78
N ARG A 134 4.62 -14.29 11.92
CA ARG A 134 3.56 -15.20 12.35
C ARG A 134 3.00 -14.68 13.68
N LEU A 135 1.71 -14.41 13.72
CA LEU A 135 1.02 -13.87 14.88
C LEU A 135 -0.03 -14.86 15.41
N GLU A 136 -0.11 -15.01 16.72
CA GLU A 136 -1.15 -15.81 17.36
C GLU A 136 -2.09 -14.92 18.16
N PHE A 137 -3.39 -15.13 18.01
CA PHE A 137 -4.40 -14.30 18.69
C PHE A 137 -5.70 -15.06 18.93
N TYR A 138 -6.53 -14.52 19.79
CA TYR A 138 -7.87 -15.08 20.05
C TYR A 138 -8.91 -14.49 19.13
N GLY A 139 -9.71 -15.36 18.46
CA GLY A 139 -10.76 -14.99 17.53
C GLY A 139 -11.39 -16.19 16.85
N GLN A 140 -12.30 -15.93 15.91
CA GLN A 140 -12.92 -16.95 15.07
C GLN A 140 -12.75 -16.58 13.60
N LEU A 141 -12.66 -17.58 12.71
CA LEU A 141 -12.51 -17.34 11.28
C LEU A 141 -13.74 -16.64 10.67
N SER A 142 -14.93 -16.80 11.27
CA SER A 142 -16.14 -16.07 10.91
C SER A 142 -15.96 -14.56 11.07
N ASP A 143 -15.41 -14.15 12.20
CA ASP A 143 -15.21 -12.72 12.52
C ASP A 143 -14.18 -12.09 11.57
N ILE A 144 -13.17 -12.87 11.16
CA ILE A 144 -12.18 -12.46 10.16
C ILE A 144 -12.84 -12.14 8.82
N ILE A 145 -13.71 -13.04 8.33
CA ILE A 145 -14.40 -12.85 7.02
C ILE A 145 -15.42 -11.71 7.08
N GLU A 146 -16.05 -11.51 8.23
CA GLU A 146 -17.00 -10.40 8.42
C GLU A 146 -16.29 -9.05 8.40
N GLN A 147 -15.13 -8.94 9.08
CA GLN A 147 -14.35 -7.71 9.15
C GLN A 147 -13.53 -7.44 7.88
N GLU A 148 -13.09 -8.50 7.15
CA GLU A 148 -12.32 -8.37 5.91
C GLU A 148 -12.90 -9.27 4.79
N PRO A 149 -13.90 -8.79 4.06
CA PRO A 149 -14.58 -9.55 2.99
C PRO A 149 -13.72 -9.91 1.78
N ARG A 150 -12.53 -9.29 1.62
CA ARG A 150 -11.57 -9.61 0.55
C ARG A 150 -10.87 -10.93 0.77
N LEU A 151 -10.84 -11.42 2.00
CA LEU A 151 -10.32 -12.74 2.33
C LEU A 151 -11.32 -13.83 1.92
N PHE A 152 -10.81 -15.03 1.68
CA PHE A 152 -11.63 -16.15 1.26
C PHE A 152 -11.47 -17.35 2.21
N GLN A 153 -12.58 -17.78 2.82
CA GLN A 153 -12.56 -19.02 3.62
C GLN A 153 -12.53 -20.23 2.69
N CYS A 154 -11.35 -20.76 2.45
CA CYS A 154 -11.12 -21.90 1.57
C CYS A 154 -11.34 -23.24 2.25
N HIS A 155 -11.25 -23.33 3.59
CA HIS A 155 -11.48 -24.51 4.40
C HIS A 155 -12.09 -24.14 5.75
N ARG A 156 -12.66 -25.10 6.48
CA ARG A 156 -13.18 -24.88 7.86
C ARG A 156 -12.09 -24.33 8.81
N SER A 157 -10.82 -24.61 8.51
CA SER A 157 -9.67 -24.22 9.31
C SER A 157 -8.78 -23.18 8.64
N PHE A 158 -9.08 -22.71 7.43
CA PHE A 158 -8.22 -21.78 6.66
C PHE A 158 -9.02 -20.67 6.01
N VAL A 159 -8.55 -19.46 6.19
CA VAL A 159 -8.91 -18.26 5.44
C VAL A 159 -7.66 -17.79 4.71
N VAL A 160 -7.72 -17.57 3.40
CA VAL A 160 -6.60 -17.20 2.56
C VAL A 160 -6.80 -15.83 1.95
N ASN A 161 -5.71 -15.10 1.72
CA ASN A 161 -5.70 -13.91 0.88
C ASN A 161 -5.58 -14.33 -0.60
N PRO A 162 -6.63 -14.20 -1.43
CA PRO A 162 -6.61 -14.64 -2.83
C PRO A 162 -5.55 -13.94 -3.69
N TYR A 163 -5.19 -12.70 -3.34
CA TYR A 163 -4.18 -11.90 -4.05
C TYR A 163 -2.75 -12.45 -3.87
N ASN A 164 -2.53 -13.28 -2.86
CA ASN A 164 -1.23 -13.88 -2.56
C ASN A 164 -1.13 -15.36 -2.94
N ILE A 165 -2.12 -15.89 -3.66
CA ILE A 165 -2.05 -17.23 -4.22
C ILE A 165 -1.22 -17.20 -5.50
N SER A 166 -0.19 -18.04 -5.57
CA SER A 166 0.68 -18.21 -6.74
C SER A 166 0.15 -19.28 -7.70
N SER A 167 -0.42 -20.35 -7.16
CA SER A 167 -0.99 -21.44 -7.96
C SER A 167 -1.97 -22.30 -7.16
N ILE A 168 -2.80 -23.08 -7.86
CA ILE A 168 -3.74 -24.04 -7.25
C ILE A 168 -3.56 -25.40 -7.88
N ASP A 169 -3.29 -26.42 -7.07
CA ASP A 169 -3.44 -27.81 -7.47
C ASP A 169 -4.92 -28.25 -7.28
N LYS A 170 -5.62 -28.39 -8.41
CA LYS A 170 -7.04 -28.77 -8.43
C LYS A 170 -7.25 -30.22 -7.97
N LYS A 171 -6.31 -31.12 -8.22
CA LYS A 171 -6.40 -32.54 -7.90
C LYS A 171 -6.20 -32.77 -6.40
N GLU A 172 -5.12 -32.21 -5.87
CA GLU A 172 -4.80 -32.31 -4.45
C GLU A 172 -5.54 -31.29 -3.58
N ARG A 173 -6.18 -30.29 -4.23
CA ARG A 173 -6.92 -29.20 -3.56
C ARG A 173 -6.04 -28.39 -2.62
N ILE A 174 -4.89 -28.01 -3.13
CA ILE A 174 -3.90 -27.19 -2.39
C ILE A 174 -3.76 -25.85 -3.10
N ALA A 175 -3.84 -24.76 -2.33
CA ALA A 175 -3.46 -23.42 -2.77
C ALA A 175 -2.05 -23.14 -2.29
N TYR A 176 -1.15 -22.80 -3.21
CA TYR A 176 0.23 -22.38 -2.94
C TYR A 176 0.30 -20.87 -2.90
N LEU A 177 1.00 -20.34 -1.91
CA LEU A 177 1.17 -18.90 -1.68
C LEU A 177 2.50 -18.40 -2.25
N LYS A 178 2.61 -17.09 -2.45
CA LYS A 178 3.80 -16.44 -3.02
C LYS A 178 5.10 -16.69 -2.24
N ASN A 179 5.00 -16.99 -0.94
CA ASN A 179 6.15 -17.33 -0.09
C ASN A 179 6.49 -18.83 -0.08
N GLY A 180 5.83 -19.66 -0.89
CA GLY A 180 6.03 -21.11 -0.95
C GLY A 180 5.21 -21.91 0.10
N SER A 181 4.53 -21.27 1.04
CA SER A 181 3.61 -21.98 1.93
C SER A 181 2.34 -22.42 1.18
N SER A 182 1.55 -23.28 1.82
CA SER A 182 0.32 -23.81 1.20
C SER A 182 -0.80 -24.00 2.20
N CYS A 183 -2.04 -23.95 1.73
CA CYS A 183 -3.21 -24.27 2.51
C CYS A 183 -4.16 -25.21 1.77
N ILE A 184 -4.88 -26.03 2.55
CA ILE A 184 -5.86 -26.99 2.02
C ILE A 184 -7.13 -26.24 1.63
N VAL A 185 -7.69 -26.61 0.47
CA VAL A 185 -8.96 -26.07 0.00
C VAL A 185 -10.04 -27.16 0.04
N SER A 186 -11.18 -26.89 0.64
CA SER A 186 -12.27 -27.84 0.69
C SER A 186 -12.86 -28.12 -0.69
N ARG A 187 -13.40 -29.33 -0.89
CA ARG A 187 -14.01 -29.76 -2.15
C ARG A 187 -15.10 -28.79 -2.64
N LEU A 188 -15.87 -28.23 -1.72
CA LEU A 188 -16.96 -27.30 -2.06
C LEU A 188 -16.46 -25.90 -2.43
N LYS A 189 -15.28 -25.50 -1.99
CA LYS A 189 -14.74 -24.15 -2.16
C LYS A 189 -13.77 -23.99 -3.33
N ILE A 190 -13.21 -25.08 -3.86
CA ILE A 190 -12.16 -25.04 -4.89
C ILE A 190 -12.61 -24.29 -6.16
N ARG A 191 -13.84 -24.55 -6.65
CA ARG A 191 -14.36 -23.89 -7.85
C ARG A 191 -14.57 -22.40 -7.65
N SER A 192 -15.11 -22.01 -6.49
CA SER A 192 -15.36 -20.61 -6.15
C SER A 192 -14.05 -19.83 -5.96
N LEU A 193 -13.02 -20.46 -5.38
CA LEU A 193 -11.69 -19.84 -5.22
C LEU A 193 -11.03 -19.60 -6.58
N ILE A 194 -11.08 -20.57 -7.50
CA ILE A 194 -10.52 -20.42 -8.85
C ILE A 194 -11.23 -19.29 -9.59
N ALA A 195 -12.56 -19.26 -9.60
CA ALA A 195 -13.34 -18.22 -10.26
C ALA A 195 -13.09 -16.82 -9.65
N LEU A 196 -12.77 -16.74 -8.35
CA LEU A 196 -12.38 -15.49 -7.71
C LEU A 196 -11.03 -15.02 -8.22
N ILE A 197 -10.03 -15.89 -8.25
CA ILE A 197 -8.67 -15.55 -8.72
C ILE A 197 -8.68 -15.13 -10.19
N GLU A 198 -9.42 -15.84 -11.06
CA GLU A 198 -9.58 -15.48 -12.47
C GLU A 198 -10.15 -14.06 -12.63
N ARG A 199 -11.14 -13.69 -11.80
CA ARG A 199 -11.71 -12.32 -11.80
C ARG A 199 -10.75 -11.26 -11.31
N LEU A 200 -9.87 -11.58 -10.37
CA LEU A 200 -8.86 -10.64 -9.87
C LEU A 200 -7.82 -10.32 -10.95
N HIS A 201 -7.34 -11.33 -11.68
CA HIS A 201 -6.38 -11.13 -12.76
C HIS A 201 -6.93 -10.34 -13.96
N VAL A 202 -8.24 -10.42 -14.24
CA VAL A 202 -8.89 -9.64 -15.32
C VAL A 202 -8.99 -8.15 -14.96
N LYS A 203 -8.99 -7.79 -13.69
CA LYS A 203 -9.05 -6.37 -13.26
C LYS A 203 -7.69 -5.67 -13.24
N GLU A 204 -6.60 -6.42 -13.30
CA GLU A 204 -5.23 -5.90 -13.32
C GLU A 204 -4.66 -5.75 -14.75
N SER A 205 -5.42 -6.11 -15.77
CA SER A 205 -5.08 -5.95 -17.20
C SER A 205 -5.86 -4.82 -17.82
#